data_17c9155b8db72db797132b17ee84c187
#
_entry.id   17c9155b8db72db797132b17ee84c187
#
_cell.length_a   1.000
_cell.length_b   1.000
_cell.length_c   1.000
_cell.angle_alpha   90.00
_cell.angle_beta   90.00
_cell.angle_gamma   90.00
#
_symmetry.space_group_name_H-M   'P 1'
#
loop_
_entity.id
_entity.type
_entity.pdbx_description
1 polymer ?
#
loop_
_entity_poly.entity_id
_entity_poly.type
_entity_poly.pdbx_seq_one_letter_code
_entity_poly.pdbx_strand_id
1 'polypeptide(L)'
;MDMQEDRIHDLVGYPRFHFFEGDITINREWVQYHVKKCDVVLPLVAIATPATYVKDPLAVFELDFEANLPIIRACVRYRKRVLFPSTSEVYGMSTDAQFHPYESNLILGPIAKPRWIYSCSKQLLDRVIAAYGQQHGLDYTLFRPFNWIGAGLDSLHTAKEGSSRVVTQFLGHIARGEPIKLVDGGRQRR
;
A
#
# COMPACT_ATOMS: atom_id res chain seq x y z
N MET A 1 16.49 -14.98 -12.63
CA MET A 1 16.86 -13.84 -11.77
C MET A 1 15.56 -13.09 -11.49
N ASP A 2 15.08 -13.15 -10.27
CA ASP A 2 13.76 -12.61 -9.95
C ASP A 2 13.82 -11.08 -9.90
N MET A 3 12.83 -10.38 -10.48
CA MET A 3 12.77 -8.91 -10.51
C MET A 3 12.75 -8.27 -9.11
N GLN A 4 12.61 -9.04 -8.05
CA GLN A 4 12.65 -8.56 -6.66
C GLN A 4 14.08 -8.35 -6.16
N GLU A 5 15.03 -9.18 -6.57
CA GLU A 5 16.44 -9.04 -6.18
C GLU A 5 17.07 -7.77 -6.74
N ASP A 6 16.70 -7.37 -7.97
CA ASP A 6 17.22 -6.16 -8.60
C ASP A 6 16.86 -4.88 -7.83
N ARG A 7 15.75 -4.88 -7.09
CA ARG A 7 15.28 -3.69 -6.35
C ARG A 7 16.01 -3.45 -5.03
N ILE A 8 16.60 -4.48 -4.46
CA ILE A 8 17.34 -4.40 -3.19
C ILE A 8 18.83 -4.59 -3.36
N HIS A 9 19.29 -4.82 -4.61
CA HIS A 9 20.69 -5.10 -4.92
C HIS A 9 21.65 -4.07 -4.31
N ASP A 10 21.30 -2.78 -4.42
CA ASP A 10 22.12 -1.70 -3.87
C ASP A 10 22.18 -1.69 -2.33
N LEU A 11 21.24 -2.39 -1.67
CA LEU A 11 21.16 -2.45 -0.21
C LEU A 11 21.86 -3.66 0.38
N VAL A 12 22.01 -4.75 -0.39
CA VAL A 12 22.56 -6.05 0.08
C VAL A 12 23.99 -5.92 0.63
N GLY A 13 24.77 -4.96 0.12
CA GLY A 13 26.14 -4.68 0.58
C GLY A 13 26.25 -3.91 1.89
N TYR A 14 25.16 -3.38 2.44
CA TYR A 14 25.20 -2.59 3.67
C TYR A 14 25.19 -3.49 4.92
N PRO A 15 26.15 -3.35 5.86
CA PRO A 15 26.29 -4.25 7.03
C PRO A 15 25.07 -4.27 7.97
N ARG A 16 24.21 -3.25 7.91
CA ARG A 16 23.00 -3.12 8.73
C ARG A 16 21.72 -3.45 7.98
N PHE A 17 21.82 -3.85 6.71
CA PHE A 17 20.69 -4.33 5.93
C PHE A 17 20.62 -5.85 6.01
N HIS A 18 19.51 -6.37 6.47
CA HIS A 18 19.25 -7.81 6.57
C HIS A 18 18.01 -8.14 5.76
N PHE A 19 18.18 -8.91 4.71
CA PHE A 19 17.08 -9.38 3.87
C PHE A 19 16.76 -10.83 4.19
N PHE A 20 15.48 -11.12 4.35
CA PHE A 20 14.96 -12.47 4.52
C PHE A 20 13.80 -12.67 3.55
N GLU A 21 13.94 -13.63 2.67
CA GLU A 21 12.88 -14.04 1.78
C GLU A 21 11.86 -14.89 2.53
N GLY A 22 10.57 -14.57 2.38
CA GLY A 22 9.51 -15.34 3.03
C GLY A 22 8.13 -14.72 2.85
N ASP A 23 7.12 -15.52 3.15
CA ASP A 23 5.72 -15.12 3.10
C ASP A 23 5.21 -14.87 4.53
N ILE A 24 4.68 -13.68 4.79
CA ILE A 24 4.17 -13.28 6.11
C ILE A 24 2.93 -14.08 6.53
N THR A 25 2.19 -14.65 5.59
CA THR A 25 1.00 -15.46 5.88
C THR A 25 1.35 -16.82 6.47
N ILE A 26 2.52 -17.35 6.12
CA ILE A 26 3.03 -18.66 6.54
C ILE A 26 4.01 -18.51 7.71
N ASN A 27 4.94 -17.56 7.62
CA ASN A 27 6.05 -17.41 8.56
C ASN A 27 5.69 -16.57 9.80
N ARG A 28 4.55 -16.82 10.41
CA ARG A 28 4.00 -16.00 11.51
C ARG A 28 4.91 -15.92 12.74
N GLU A 29 5.54 -17.00 13.14
CA GLU A 29 6.46 -17.01 14.29
C GLU A 29 7.71 -16.19 14.01
N TRP A 30 8.25 -16.29 12.80
CA TRP A 30 9.38 -15.49 12.37
C TRP A 30 9.03 -14.00 12.39
N VAL A 31 7.86 -13.60 11.87
CA VAL A 31 7.38 -12.23 11.90
C VAL A 31 7.26 -11.71 13.34
N GLN A 32 6.63 -12.48 14.25
CA GLN A 32 6.51 -12.10 15.66
C GLN A 32 7.88 -11.93 16.35
N TYR A 33 8.82 -12.84 16.05
CA TYR A 33 10.17 -12.75 16.59
C TYR A 33 10.87 -11.45 16.18
N HIS A 34 10.77 -11.07 14.90
CA HIS A 34 11.41 -9.85 14.40
C HIS A 34 10.66 -8.59 14.86
N VAL A 35 9.35 -8.58 14.90
CA VAL A 35 8.57 -7.47 15.50
C VAL A 35 9.01 -7.24 16.95
N LYS A 36 9.23 -8.28 17.73
CA LYS A 36 9.72 -8.14 19.12
C LYS A 36 11.09 -7.45 19.20
N LYS A 37 11.95 -7.62 18.20
CA LYS A 37 13.32 -7.08 18.18
C LYS A 37 13.43 -5.68 17.57
N CYS A 38 12.51 -5.28 16.72
CA CYS A 38 12.54 -3.98 16.07
C CYS A 38 11.97 -2.89 16.99
N ASP A 39 12.37 -1.64 16.79
CA ASP A 39 11.77 -0.48 17.44
C ASP A 39 10.59 0.07 16.64
N VAL A 40 10.70 0.01 15.32
CA VAL A 40 9.69 0.49 14.37
C VAL A 40 9.35 -0.61 13.38
N VAL A 41 8.07 -0.77 13.08
CA VAL A 41 7.56 -1.73 12.10
C VAL A 41 6.84 -0.98 10.99
N LEU A 42 7.21 -1.29 9.74
CA LEU A 42 6.62 -0.74 8.53
C LEU A 42 6.02 -1.89 7.69
N PRO A 43 4.72 -2.22 7.86
CA PRO A 43 4.07 -3.32 7.13
C PRO A 43 3.75 -2.89 5.70
N LEU A 44 4.64 -3.23 4.75
CA LEU A 44 4.51 -2.84 3.33
C LEU A 44 3.77 -3.87 2.47
N VAL A 45 3.43 -5.04 3.02
CA VAL A 45 2.80 -6.12 2.26
C VAL A 45 1.36 -5.76 1.93
N ALA A 46 1.08 -5.66 0.64
CA ALA A 46 -0.26 -5.38 0.13
C ALA A 46 -0.37 -5.71 -1.36
N ILE A 47 -1.57 -6.03 -1.82
CA ILE A 47 -1.93 -6.05 -3.23
C ILE A 47 -2.38 -4.63 -3.60
N ALA A 48 -1.54 -3.90 -4.34
CA ALA A 48 -1.80 -2.50 -4.72
C ALA A 48 -2.04 -2.33 -6.24
N THR A 49 -2.61 -3.35 -6.88
CA THR A 49 -2.87 -3.37 -8.33
C THR A 49 -4.38 -3.36 -8.58
N PRO A 50 -4.95 -2.28 -9.16
CA PRO A 50 -6.40 -2.13 -9.35
C PRO A 50 -7.06 -3.28 -10.13
N ALA A 51 -6.37 -3.87 -11.11
CA ALA A 51 -6.89 -5.02 -11.85
C ALA A 51 -7.14 -6.24 -10.94
N THR A 52 -6.29 -6.44 -9.93
CA THR A 52 -6.43 -7.54 -8.96
C THR A 52 -7.62 -7.33 -8.03
N TYR A 53 -7.94 -6.08 -7.66
CA TYR A 53 -9.10 -5.79 -6.80
C TYR A 53 -10.43 -6.30 -7.38
N VAL A 54 -10.52 -6.28 -8.70
CA VAL A 54 -11.72 -6.75 -9.42
C VAL A 54 -11.67 -8.25 -9.68
N LYS A 55 -10.48 -8.77 -10.02
CA LYS A 55 -10.28 -10.17 -10.40
C LYS A 55 -10.33 -11.11 -9.19
N ASP A 56 -9.72 -10.71 -8.09
CA ASP A 56 -9.60 -11.53 -6.88
C ASP A 56 -9.70 -10.65 -5.62
N PRO A 57 -10.91 -10.19 -5.29
CA PRO A 57 -11.14 -9.31 -4.14
C PRO A 57 -10.87 -9.99 -2.80
N LEU A 58 -11.04 -11.32 -2.70
CA LEU A 58 -10.80 -12.03 -1.44
C LEU A 58 -9.31 -12.09 -1.13
N ALA A 59 -8.45 -12.39 -2.10
CA ALA A 59 -7.00 -12.34 -1.90
C ALA A 59 -6.52 -10.95 -1.47
N VAL A 60 -7.15 -9.88 -1.96
CA VAL A 60 -6.85 -8.51 -1.51
C VAL A 60 -7.21 -8.33 -0.03
N PHE A 61 -8.39 -8.78 0.39
CA PHE A 61 -8.80 -8.71 1.79
C PHE A 61 -7.89 -9.54 2.70
N GLU A 62 -7.61 -10.78 2.32
CA GLU A 62 -6.78 -11.71 3.08
C GLU A 62 -5.36 -11.14 3.29
N LEU A 63 -4.75 -10.62 2.24
CA LEU A 63 -3.39 -10.07 2.35
C LEU A 63 -3.36 -8.69 3.00
N ASP A 64 -4.23 -7.76 2.56
CA ASP A 64 -4.14 -6.36 2.97
C ASP A 64 -4.68 -6.13 4.37
N PHE A 65 -5.65 -6.93 4.82
CA PHE A 65 -6.22 -6.83 6.15
C PHE A 65 -5.81 -7.98 7.07
N GLU A 66 -6.18 -9.22 6.73
CA GLU A 66 -6.01 -10.36 7.64
C GLU A 66 -4.55 -10.69 7.93
N ALA A 67 -3.66 -10.66 6.92
CA ALA A 67 -2.25 -10.93 7.12
C ALA A 67 -1.52 -9.80 7.86
N ASN A 68 -1.95 -8.54 7.71
CA ASN A 68 -1.38 -7.41 8.41
C ASN A 68 -1.88 -7.26 9.86
N LEU A 69 -3.09 -7.67 10.16
CA LEU A 69 -3.68 -7.53 11.50
C LEU A 69 -2.86 -8.20 12.61
N PRO A 70 -2.33 -9.43 12.45
CA PRO A 70 -1.43 -10.05 13.43
C PRO A 70 -0.15 -9.27 13.68
N ILE A 71 0.38 -8.58 12.65
CA ILE A 71 1.58 -7.72 12.78
C ILE A 71 1.25 -6.53 13.68
N ILE A 72 0.12 -5.86 13.45
CA ILE A 72 -0.33 -4.74 14.29
C ILE A 72 -0.54 -5.20 15.73
N ARG A 73 -1.19 -6.36 15.93
CA ARG A 73 -1.39 -6.94 17.28
C ARG A 73 -0.06 -7.27 17.98
N ALA A 74 0.92 -7.74 17.23
CA ALA A 74 2.26 -7.98 17.77
C ALA A 74 2.94 -6.66 18.18
N CYS A 75 2.78 -5.58 17.39
CA CYS A 75 3.28 -4.26 17.73
C CYS A 75 2.66 -3.73 19.04
N VAL A 76 1.35 -3.89 19.22
CA VAL A 76 0.67 -3.57 20.48
C VAL A 76 1.26 -4.39 21.64
N ARG A 77 1.33 -5.72 21.47
CA ARG A 77 1.84 -6.65 22.49
C ARG A 77 3.25 -6.33 22.93
N TYR A 78 4.14 -5.97 21.99
CA TYR A 78 5.55 -5.72 22.24
C TYR A 78 5.90 -4.22 22.35
N ARG A 79 4.89 -3.33 22.36
CA ARG A 79 5.02 -1.88 22.46
C ARG A 79 5.96 -1.31 21.39
N LYS A 80 5.71 -1.67 20.13
CA LYS A 80 6.48 -1.21 18.98
C LYS A 80 5.73 -0.13 18.22
N ARG A 81 6.48 0.83 17.68
CA ARG A 81 5.91 1.88 16.83
C ARG A 81 5.52 1.31 15.46
N VAL A 82 4.37 1.72 14.95
CA VAL A 82 3.87 1.34 13.63
C VAL A 82 3.89 2.54 12.69
N LEU A 83 4.54 2.39 11.54
CA LEU A 83 4.39 3.30 10.40
C LEU A 83 3.54 2.59 9.35
N PHE A 84 2.25 2.87 9.28
CA PHE A 84 1.35 2.13 8.40
C PHE A 84 1.07 2.88 7.10
N PRO A 85 1.43 2.26 5.94
CA PRO A 85 1.08 2.80 4.63
C PRO A 85 -0.39 2.50 4.32
N SER A 86 -1.24 3.47 4.62
CA SER A 86 -2.60 3.53 4.15
C SER A 86 -2.63 3.89 2.65
N THR A 87 -3.62 4.58 2.18
CA THR A 87 -3.73 4.98 0.78
C THR A 87 -4.63 6.20 0.65
N SER A 88 -4.40 7.02 -0.37
CA SER A 88 -5.34 8.08 -0.73
C SER A 88 -6.72 7.55 -1.14
N GLU A 89 -6.82 6.27 -1.53
CA GLU A 89 -8.09 5.65 -1.92
C GLU A 89 -9.08 5.49 -0.76
N VAL A 90 -8.64 5.64 0.50
CA VAL A 90 -9.57 5.64 1.65
C VAL A 90 -10.52 6.84 1.66
N TYR A 91 -10.15 7.96 1.03
CA TYR A 91 -11.06 9.10 0.84
C TYR A 91 -12.21 8.77 -0.12
N GLY A 92 -11.97 7.85 -1.06
CA GLY A 92 -12.98 7.26 -1.93
C GLY A 92 -13.75 8.28 -2.74
N MET A 93 -15.03 8.42 -2.42
CA MET A 93 -15.98 9.32 -3.09
C MET A 93 -16.23 10.60 -2.28
N SER A 94 -15.33 11.00 -1.38
CA SER A 94 -15.45 12.27 -0.69
C SER A 94 -15.50 13.43 -1.69
N THR A 95 -16.36 14.40 -1.40
CA THR A 95 -16.57 15.61 -2.22
C THR A 95 -15.76 16.79 -1.72
N ASP A 96 -14.90 16.62 -0.72
CA ASP A 96 -14.08 17.69 -0.18
C ASP A 96 -13.14 18.24 -1.26
N ALA A 97 -13.08 19.56 -1.36
CA ALA A 97 -12.19 20.24 -2.29
C ALA A 97 -10.71 20.00 -1.93
N GLN A 98 -10.42 19.76 -0.65
CA GLN A 98 -9.12 19.44 -0.11
C GLN A 98 -9.28 18.40 1.00
N PHE A 99 -8.55 17.30 0.90
CA PHE A 99 -8.63 16.22 1.89
C PHE A 99 -7.88 16.58 3.16
N HIS A 100 -8.57 16.42 4.29
CA HIS A 100 -7.97 16.56 5.62
C HIS A 100 -7.86 15.18 6.30
N PRO A 101 -6.67 14.82 6.86
CA PRO A 101 -6.43 13.46 7.34
C PRO A 101 -7.34 13.03 8.50
N TYR A 102 -7.87 13.96 9.29
CA TYR A 102 -8.70 13.68 10.48
C TYR A 102 -10.16 14.04 10.33
N GLU A 103 -10.51 14.93 9.40
CA GLU A 103 -11.85 15.53 9.29
C GLU A 103 -12.60 15.07 8.06
N SER A 104 -11.91 14.80 6.95
CA SER A 104 -12.56 14.37 5.72
C SER A 104 -13.30 13.06 5.89
N ASN A 105 -14.52 13.01 5.37
CA ASN A 105 -15.30 11.78 5.32
C ASN A 105 -14.65 10.76 4.39
N LEU A 106 -14.55 9.52 4.85
CA LEU A 106 -14.03 8.39 4.07
C LEU A 106 -15.21 7.62 3.49
N ILE A 107 -15.58 7.91 2.25
CA ILE A 107 -16.81 7.44 1.61
C ILE A 107 -16.48 6.38 0.56
N LEU A 108 -16.87 5.12 0.82
CA LEU A 108 -16.69 4.03 -0.13
C LEU A 108 -17.90 3.87 -1.05
N GLY A 109 -17.68 3.32 -2.23
CA GLY A 109 -18.74 3.06 -3.19
C GLY A 109 -19.56 1.79 -2.90
N PRO A 110 -20.52 1.46 -3.78
CA PRO A 110 -21.46 0.37 -3.57
C PRO A 110 -20.77 -1.00 -3.57
N ILE A 111 -21.35 -1.93 -2.79
CA ILE A 111 -20.86 -3.32 -2.64
C ILE A 111 -20.73 -4.04 -3.99
N ALA A 112 -21.61 -3.75 -4.94
CA ALA A 112 -21.58 -4.32 -6.29
C ALA A 112 -20.31 -3.98 -7.11
N LYS A 113 -19.45 -3.09 -6.60
CA LYS A 113 -18.17 -2.74 -7.25
C LYS A 113 -16.98 -3.30 -6.46
N PRO A 114 -16.45 -4.48 -6.81
CA PRO A 114 -15.39 -5.18 -6.05
C PRO A 114 -14.12 -4.35 -5.83
N ARG A 115 -13.84 -3.38 -6.69
CA ARG A 115 -12.65 -2.53 -6.55
C ARG A 115 -12.53 -1.84 -5.17
N TRP A 116 -13.64 -1.66 -4.47
CA TRP A 116 -13.62 -1.00 -3.16
C TRP A 116 -13.06 -1.85 -2.03
N ILE A 117 -12.84 -3.15 -2.27
CA ILE A 117 -12.28 -4.06 -1.26
C ILE A 117 -10.93 -3.57 -0.73
N TYR A 118 -10.05 -3.07 -1.61
CA TYR A 118 -8.75 -2.52 -1.23
C TYR A 118 -8.88 -1.32 -0.29
N SER A 119 -9.65 -0.32 -0.72
CA SER A 119 -9.89 0.88 0.09
C SER A 119 -10.56 0.55 1.41
N CYS A 120 -11.49 -0.42 1.41
CA CYS A 120 -12.18 -0.90 2.60
C CYS A 120 -11.21 -1.58 3.58
N SER A 121 -10.37 -2.49 3.11
CA SER A 121 -9.34 -3.19 3.91
C SER A 121 -8.37 -2.21 4.56
N LYS A 122 -7.88 -1.25 3.79
CA LYS A 122 -6.97 -0.20 4.29
C LYS A 122 -7.66 0.73 5.29
N GLN A 123 -8.88 1.18 4.99
CA GLN A 123 -9.67 2.04 5.88
C GLN A 123 -10.00 1.33 7.20
N LEU A 124 -10.35 0.05 7.14
CA LEU A 124 -10.62 -0.73 8.34
C LEU A 124 -9.37 -0.87 9.20
N LEU A 125 -8.22 -1.13 8.60
CA LEU A 125 -6.96 -1.25 9.32
C LEU A 125 -6.50 0.09 9.92
N ASP A 126 -6.70 1.23 9.21
CA ASP A 126 -6.50 2.57 9.77
C ASP A 126 -7.29 2.76 11.06
N ARG A 127 -8.57 2.36 11.09
CA ARG A 127 -9.45 2.47 12.25
C ARG A 127 -9.03 1.55 13.39
N VAL A 128 -8.61 0.32 13.07
CA VAL A 128 -8.10 -0.63 14.05
C VAL A 128 -6.81 -0.12 14.70
N ILE A 129 -5.88 0.41 13.92
CA ILE A 129 -4.63 1.00 14.43
C ILE A 129 -4.94 2.19 15.33
N ALA A 130 -5.82 3.10 14.89
CA ALA A 130 -6.24 4.25 15.70
C ALA A 130 -6.90 3.83 17.02
N ALA A 131 -7.75 2.81 17.00
CA ALA A 131 -8.38 2.25 18.20
C ALA A 131 -7.34 1.65 19.17
N TYR A 132 -6.35 0.92 18.65
CA TYR A 132 -5.22 0.45 19.47
C TYR A 132 -4.39 1.60 20.04
N GLY A 133 -4.22 2.70 19.30
CA GLY A 133 -3.60 3.91 19.83
C GLY A 133 -4.35 4.47 21.03
N GLN A 134 -5.66 4.62 20.90
CA GLN A 134 -6.52 5.17 21.95
C GLN A 134 -6.65 4.26 23.18
N GLN A 135 -6.83 2.96 22.97
CA GLN A 135 -7.15 2.02 24.04
C GLN A 135 -5.92 1.36 24.69
N HIS A 136 -4.84 1.18 23.92
CA HIS A 136 -3.66 0.43 24.35
C HIS A 136 -2.35 1.22 24.24
N GLY A 137 -2.41 2.51 23.86
CA GLY A 137 -1.24 3.37 23.75
C GLY A 137 -0.27 2.95 22.64
N LEU A 138 -0.77 2.36 21.56
CA LEU A 138 0.06 2.06 20.39
C LEU A 138 0.59 3.38 19.80
N ASP A 139 1.92 3.51 19.70
CA ASP A 139 2.54 4.60 18.95
C ASP A 139 2.47 4.28 17.45
N TYR A 140 1.82 5.15 16.67
CA TYR A 140 1.63 4.92 15.26
C TYR A 140 1.64 6.20 14.44
N THR A 141 1.95 6.03 13.16
CA THR A 141 1.73 7.03 12.11
C THR A 141 1.01 6.36 10.95
N LEU A 142 -0.15 6.91 10.56
CA LEU A 142 -0.82 6.56 9.31
C LEU A 142 -0.40 7.58 8.26
N PHE A 143 0.15 7.12 7.14
CA PHE A 143 0.41 8.00 6.02
C PHE A 143 -0.35 7.52 4.78
N ARG A 144 -0.86 8.46 4.01
CA ARG A 144 -1.74 8.20 2.85
C ARG A 144 -1.06 8.66 1.58
N PRO A 145 -0.18 7.84 1.00
CA PRO A 145 0.47 8.19 -0.25
C PRO A 145 -0.58 8.28 -1.36
N PHE A 146 -0.37 9.25 -2.22
CA PHE A 146 -1.01 9.29 -3.53
C PHE A 146 -0.20 8.42 -4.50
N ASN A 147 -0.04 8.82 -5.74
CA ASN A 147 0.76 8.03 -6.67
C ASN A 147 2.24 8.18 -6.36
N TRP A 148 2.91 7.10 -5.99
CA TRP A 148 4.34 7.06 -5.88
C TRP A 148 4.99 7.24 -7.25
N ILE A 149 6.01 8.05 -7.33
CA ILE A 149 6.81 8.30 -8.53
C ILE A 149 8.28 8.15 -8.14
N GLY A 150 9.04 7.39 -8.90
CA GLY A 150 10.46 7.21 -8.65
C GLY A 150 11.10 6.16 -9.53
N ALA A 151 12.43 6.16 -9.57
CA ALA A 151 13.21 5.17 -10.29
C ALA A 151 12.95 3.76 -9.75
N GLY A 152 12.95 2.76 -10.63
CA GLY A 152 12.74 1.35 -10.27
C GLY A 152 11.32 0.97 -9.93
N LEU A 153 10.36 1.92 -9.93
CA LEU A 153 8.98 1.64 -9.56
C LEU A 153 8.19 0.94 -10.67
N ASP A 154 8.40 1.39 -11.91
CA ASP A 154 7.85 0.82 -13.13
C ASP A 154 8.95 0.77 -14.21
N SER A 155 8.78 -0.09 -15.21
CA SER A 155 9.66 -0.16 -16.38
C SER A 155 8.99 0.48 -17.60
N LEU A 156 9.70 1.33 -18.32
CA LEU A 156 9.24 1.89 -19.61
C LEU A 156 9.10 0.81 -20.68
N HIS A 157 9.91 -0.26 -20.61
CA HIS A 157 9.90 -1.37 -21.57
C HIS A 157 8.72 -2.33 -21.37
N THR A 158 8.21 -2.44 -20.13
CA THR A 158 7.10 -3.32 -19.78
C THR A 158 5.82 -2.55 -19.43
N ALA A 159 5.79 -1.24 -19.73
CA ALA A 159 4.61 -0.42 -19.47
C ALA A 159 3.42 -0.94 -20.27
N LYS A 160 2.46 -1.55 -19.56
CA LYS A 160 1.20 -2.04 -20.13
C LYS A 160 0.08 -1.09 -19.79
N GLU A 161 -0.77 -0.81 -20.80
CA GLU A 161 -2.00 -0.03 -20.59
C GLU A 161 -2.84 -0.67 -19.45
N GLY A 162 -3.25 0.12 -18.48
CA GLY A 162 -4.06 -0.33 -17.34
C GLY A 162 -3.30 -0.94 -16.15
N SER A 163 -1.99 -1.23 -16.27
CA SER A 163 -1.21 -1.80 -15.17
C SER A 163 -0.10 -0.88 -14.66
N SER A 164 0.51 -0.09 -15.55
CA SER A 164 1.55 0.86 -15.16
C SER A 164 0.97 2.20 -14.71
N ARG A 165 1.72 2.90 -13.86
CA ARG A 165 1.31 4.22 -13.36
C ARG A 165 1.23 5.24 -14.50
N VAL A 166 0.35 6.23 -14.35
CA VAL A 166 0.07 7.23 -15.39
C VAL A 166 1.32 7.95 -15.89
N VAL A 167 2.23 8.31 -14.98
CA VAL A 167 3.49 8.99 -15.35
C VAL A 167 4.37 8.09 -16.22
N THR A 168 4.51 6.80 -15.86
CA THR A 168 5.29 5.83 -16.64
C THR A 168 4.68 5.61 -18.03
N GLN A 169 3.35 5.54 -18.12
CA GLN A 169 2.66 5.44 -19.41
C GLN A 169 2.93 6.67 -20.26
N PHE A 170 2.80 7.88 -19.70
CA PHE A 170 3.06 9.12 -20.43
C PHE A 170 4.51 9.20 -20.92
N LEU A 171 5.48 8.90 -20.06
CA LEU A 171 6.89 8.86 -20.45
C LEU A 171 7.14 7.83 -21.57
N GLY A 172 6.51 6.67 -21.48
CA GLY A 172 6.60 5.64 -22.53
C GLY A 172 6.03 6.11 -23.87
N HIS A 173 4.87 6.77 -23.88
CA HIS A 173 4.28 7.35 -25.09
C HIS A 173 5.17 8.45 -25.68
N ILE A 174 5.66 9.36 -24.83
CA ILE A 174 6.58 10.45 -25.28
C ILE A 174 7.84 9.86 -25.90
N ALA A 175 8.46 8.86 -25.24
CA ALA A 175 9.70 8.24 -25.73
C ALA A 175 9.52 7.52 -27.09
N ARG A 176 8.31 7.04 -27.38
CA ARG A 176 7.99 6.40 -28.66
C ARG A 176 7.39 7.35 -29.69
N GLY A 177 7.21 8.64 -29.37
CA GLY A 177 6.53 9.60 -30.25
C GLY A 177 5.04 9.32 -30.44
N GLU A 178 4.40 8.63 -29.49
CA GLU A 178 2.98 8.25 -29.54
C GLU A 178 2.11 9.29 -28.83
N PRO A 179 0.85 9.47 -29.24
CA PRO A 179 -0.08 10.35 -28.56
C PRO A 179 -0.35 9.91 -27.11
N ILE A 180 -0.35 10.88 -26.19
CA ILE A 180 -0.74 10.64 -24.80
C ILE A 180 -2.27 10.49 -24.73
N LYS A 181 -2.74 9.39 -24.13
CA LYS A 181 -4.17 9.15 -23.89
C LYS A 181 -4.57 9.74 -22.53
N LEU A 182 -5.45 10.71 -22.53
CA LEU A 182 -6.00 11.32 -21.31
C LEU A 182 -7.37 10.72 -21.01
N VAL A 183 -7.54 10.18 -19.81
CA VAL A 183 -8.84 9.74 -19.31
C VAL A 183 -9.67 10.99 -18.97
N ASP A 184 -10.92 11.02 -19.47
CA ASP A 184 -11.86 12.15 -19.26
C ASP A 184 -11.25 13.54 -19.59
N GLY A 185 -10.47 13.59 -20.69
CA GLY A 185 -9.83 14.83 -21.14
C GLY A 185 -8.81 15.39 -20.13
N GLY A 186 -8.32 14.59 -19.20
CA GLY A 186 -7.30 15.00 -18.23
C GLY A 186 -7.84 15.92 -17.12
N ARG A 187 -9.14 15.95 -16.88
CA ARG A 187 -9.78 16.83 -15.88
C ARG A 187 -9.67 16.34 -14.44
N GLN A 188 -9.16 15.14 -14.22
CA GLN A 188 -8.99 14.57 -12.88
C GLN A 188 -8.02 15.42 -12.04
N ARG A 189 -8.45 15.76 -10.83
CA ARG A 189 -7.60 16.38 -9.79
C ARG A 189 -7.37 15.38 -8.67
N ARG A 190 -6.20 15.43 -8.10
CA ARG A 190 -5.81 14.63 -6.92
C ARG A 190 -4.99 15.47 -5.95
#